data_6d112837f0fe9340f64a31f66fa852b9
#
_entry.id   6d112837f0fe9340f64a31f66fa852b9
#
_cell.length_a   1.000
_cell.length_b   1.000
_cell.length_c   1.000
_cell.angle_alpha   90.00
_cell.angle_beta   90.00
_cell.angle_gamma   90.00
#
_symmetry.space_group_name_H-M   'P 1'
#
loop_
_entity.id
_entity.type
_entity.pdbx_description
1 polymer ?
#
loop_
_entity_poly.entity_id
_entity_poly.type
_entity_poly.pdbx_seq_one_letter_code
_entity_poly.pdbx_strand_id
1 'polypeptide(L)'
;MTLEQKLAKDKYKSLSNGSALLLWGITGSGKTEVYLQTAELELSASRHCLILTPEIGLVPQLVDRFRKRFGLNVFEYHSNCSNKEKIDVWKRSLETTNPSVFIGTRSAIFLPLSNLGLIVLDEEHDSLSLIHI
;
A
#
# COMPACT_ATOMS: atom_id res chain seq x y z
N MET A 1 18.57 3.02 -3.92
CA MET A 1 17.29 2.48 -3.41
C MET A 1 16.97 3.14 -2.08
N THR A 2 15.78 3.67 -1.93
CA THR A 2 15.36 4.28 -0.68
C THR A 2 15.09 3.22 0.38
N LEU A 3 14.99 3.66 1.64
CA LEU A 3 14.67 2.75 2.73
C LEU A 3 13.30 2.10 2.52
N GLU A 4 12.30 2.89 2.10
CA GLU A 4 10.96 2.38 1.84
C GLU A 4 10.97 1.32 0.74
N GLN A 5 11.69 1.58 -0.33
CA GLN A 5 11.81 0.64 -1.43
C GLN A 5 12.47 -0.66 -0.97
N LYS A 6 13.52 -0.52 -0.16
CA LYS A 6 14.22 -1.70 0.36
C LYS A 6 13.31 -2.52 1.27
N LEU A 7 12.60 -1.87 2.17
CA LEU A 7 11.67 -2.55 3.09
C LEU A 7 10.55 -3.26 2.34
N ALA A 8 9.99 -2.60 1.33
CA ALA A 8 8.94 -3.20 0.52
C ALA A 8 9.47 -4.39 -0.27
N LYS A 9 10.68 -4.26 -0.83
CA LYS A 9 11.30 -5.35 -1.57
C LYS A 9 11.59 -6.54 -0.66
N ASP A 10 12.08 -6.27 0.56
CA ASP A 10 12.34 -7.33 1.52
C ASP A 10 11.05 -8.03 1.93
N LYS A 11 9.97 -7.27 2.14
CA LYS A 11 8.68 -7.85 2.46
C LYS A 11 8.17 -8.70 1.29
N TYR A 12 8.29 -8.20 0.08
CA TYR A 12 7.90 -8.97 -1.11
C TYR A 12 8.65 -10.29 -1.19
N LYS A 13 9.96 -10.25 -0.94
CA LYS A 13 10.77 -11.47 -0.97
C LYS A 13 10.41 -12.46 0.13
N SER A 14 9.89 -11.97 1.26
CA SER A 14 9.49 -12.83 2.36
C SER A 14 8.17 -13.55 2.10
N LEU A 15 7.40 -13.11 1.10
CA LEU A 15 6.15 -13.76 0.75
C LEU A 15 6.41 -14.99 -0.09
N SER A 16 5.74 -16.06 0.24
CA SER A 16 5.89 -17.32 -0.49
C SER A 16 5.20 -17.21 -1.84
N ASN A 17 5.77 -17.92 -2.83
CA ASN A 17 5.18 -18.10 -4.15
C ASN A 17 5.11 -16.85 -5.03
N GLY A 18 5.83 -15.79 -4.69
CA GLY A 18 5.81 -14.57 -5.50
C GLY A 18 4.41 -14.05 -5.73
N SER A 19 3.56 -14.17 -4.72
CA SER A 19 2.14 -13.82 -4.87
C SER A 19 1.87 -12.34 -4.85
N ALA A 20 2.84 -11.52 -4.47
CA ALA A 20 2.66 -10.07 -4.43
C ALA A 20 3.32 -9.41 -5.65
N LEU A 21 2.67 -8.39 -6.18
CA LEU A 21 3.20 -7.55 -7.24
C LEU A 21 3.74 -6.27 -6.63
N LEU A 22 5.00 -5.94 -6.95
CA LEU A 22 5.63 -4.72 -6.46
C LEU A 22 5.69 -3.69 -7.59
N LEU A 23 5.03 -2.54 -7.37
CA LEU A 23 5.06 -1.42 -8.30
C LEU A 23 5.92 -0.31 -7.72
N TRP A 24 6.93 0.11 -8.47
CA TRP A 24 7.76 1.26 -8.10
C TRP A 24 7.08 2.55 -8.53
N GLY A 25 7.47 3.64 -7.90
CA GLY A 25 6.89 4.95 -8.15
C GLY A 25 6.80 5.31 -9.61
N ILE A 26 5.66 5.06 -10.21
CA ILE A 26 5.37 5.48 -11.55
C ILE A 26 5.14 6.98 -11.51
N THR A 27 5.93 7.74 -12.25
CA THR A 27 5.80 9.20 -12.25
C THR A 27 4.85 9.67 -13.32
N GLY A 28 4.33 10.88 -13.11
CA GLY A 28 3.47 11.52 -14.10
C GLY A 28 2.00 11.38 -13.78
N SER A 29 1.18 12.01 -14.62
CA SER A 29 -0.26 11.97 -14.47
C SER A 29 -0.76 10.56 -14.75
N GLY A 30 -1.79 10.16 -14.04
CA GLY A 30 -2.41 8.86 -14.26
C GLY A 30 -1.82 7.72 -13.46
N LYS A 31 -0.75 7.95 -12.70
CA LYS A 31 -0.17 6.89 -11.89
C LYS A 31 -1.15 6.33 -10.86
N THR A 32 -1.95 7.21 -10.25
CA THR A 32 -2.93 6.77 -9.26
C THR A 32 -4.00 5.89 -9.90
N GLU A 33 -4.37 6.18 -11.13
CA GLU A 33 -5.32 5.32 -11.86
C GLU A 33 -4.74 3.93 -12.10
N VAL A 34 -3.44 3.84 -12.38
CA VAL A 34 -2.77 2.54 -12.52
C VAL A 34 -2.85 1.77 -11.20
N TYR A 35 -2.60 2.46 -10.08
CA TYR A 35 -2.71 1.83 -8.76
C TYR A 35 -4.13 1.33 -8.51
N LEU A 36 -5.13 2.16 -8.83
CA LEU A 36 -6.54 1.80 -8.63
C LEU A 36 -6.93 0.58 -9.45
N GLN A 37 -6.55 0.54 -10.72
CA GLN A 37 -6.88 -0.59 -11.59
C GLN A 37 -6.19 -1.87 -11.13
N THR A 38 -4.93 -1.78 -10.75
CA THR A 38 -4.19 -2.95 -10.27
C THR A 38 -4.76 -3.45 -8.95
N ALA A 39 -5.10 -2.52 -8.05
CA ALA A 39 -5.71 -2.89 -6.78
C ALA A 39 -7.06 -3.59 -7.00
N GLU A 40 -7.85 -3.10 -7.96
CA GLU A 40 -9.14 -3.73 -8.26
C GLU A 40 -8.97 -5.19 -8.67
N LEU A 41 -7.97 -5.48 -9.48
CA LEU A 41 -7.68 -6.85 -9.89
C LEU A 41 -7.31 -7.71 -8.68
N GLU A 42 -6.49 -7.19 -7.78
CA GLU A 42 -6.04 -7.95 -6.62
C GLU A 42 -7.17 -8.16 -5.61
N LEU A 43 -7.98 -7.13 -5.39
CA LEU A 43 -9.14 -7.27 -4.51
C LEU A 43 -10.15 -8.29 -5.06
N SER A 44 -10.34 -8.29 -6.37
CA SER A 44 -11.21 -9.27 -7.03
C SER A 44 -10.68 -10.70 -6.89
N ALA A 45 -9.38 -10.84 -6.73
CA ALA A 45 -8.74 -12.14 -6.48
C ALA A 45 -8.65 -12.46 -4.99
N SER A 46 -9.34 -11.67 -4.14
CA SER A 46 -9.38 -11.83 -2.70
C SER A 46 -8.03 -11.62 -2.02
N ARG A 47 -7.23 -10.69 -2.55
CA ARG A 47 -5.93 -10.36 -1.97
C ARG A 47 -5.89 -8.92 -1.51
N HIS A 48 -5.15 -8.67 -0.43
CA HIS A 48 -4.95 -7.33 0.11
C HIS A 48 -3.95 -6.54 -0.74
N CYS A 49 -4.07 -5.20 -0.66
CA CYS A 49 -3.14 -4.29 -1.30
C CYS A 49 -2.50 -3.39 -0.26
N LEU A 50 -1.22 -3.09 -0.44
CA LEU A 50 -0.48 -2.19 0.43
C LEU A 50 0.13 -1.07 -0.41
N ILE A 51 -0.20 0.17 -0.07
CA ILE A 51 0.28 1.34 -0.80
C ILE A 51 1.05 2.22 0.16
N LEU A 52 2.31 2.46 -0.16
CA LEU A 52 3.22 3.22 0.68
C LEU A 52 3.57 4.53 0.00
N THR A 53 3.51 5.61 0.76
CA THR A 53 3.99 6.92 0.32
C THR A 53 4.97 7.45 1.38
N PRO A 54 6.05 8.12 0.98
CA PRO A 54 7.02 8.63 1.94
C PRO A 54 6.50 9.80 2.76
N GLU A 55 5.45 10.47 2.31
CA GLU A 55 4.94 11.66 2.97
C GLU A 55 3.58 11.44 3.57
N ILE A 56 3.50 11.63 4.89
CA ILE A 56 2.25 11.47 5.62
C ILE A 56 1.16 12.42 5.09
N GLY A 57 1.56 13.59 4.61
CA GLY A 57 0.61 14.58 4.06
C GLY A 57 -0.09 14.12 2.79
N LEU A 58 0.46 13.14 2.07
CA LEU A 58 -0.16 12.63 0.86
C LEU A 58 -1.12 11.48 1.14
N VAL A 59 -1.09 10.91 2.34
CA VAL A 59 -1.95 9.78 2.68
C VAL A 59 -3.44 10.13 2.55
N PRO A 60 -3.94 11.28 3.06
CA PRO A 60 -5.36 11.58 2.95
C PRO A 60 -5.86 11.64 1.52
N GLN A 61 -5.07 12.17 0.59
CA GLN A 61 -5.46 12.26 -0.81
C GLN A 61 -5.58 10.87 -1.43
N LEU A 62 -4.64 10.00 -1.15
CA LEU A 62 -4.70 8.63 -1.65
C LEU A 62 -5.88 7.88 -1.05
N VAL A 63 -6.09 8.02 0.26
CA VAL A 63 -7.20 7.37 0.93
C VAL A 63 -8.53 7.82 0.32
N ASP A 64 -8.69 9.13 0.09
CA ASP A 64 -9.90 9.66 -0.50
C ASP A 64 -10.17 9.08 -1.89
N ARG A 65 -9.12 9.04 -2.75
CA ARG A 65 -9.24 8.50 -4.08
C ARG A 65 -9.63 7.02 -4.07
N PHE A 66 -9.00 6.26 -3.19
CA PHE A 66 -9.27 4.83 -3.08
C PHE A 66 -10.66 4.54 -2.48
N ARG A 67 -11.08 5.36 -1.51
CA ARG A 67 -12.41 5.19 -0.92
C ARG A 67 -13.54 5.48 -1.90
N LYS A 68 -13.33 6.42 -2.81
CA LYS A 68 -14.34 6.70 -3.83
C LYS A 68 -14.57 5.50 -4.75
N ARG A 69 -13.59 4.64 -4.90
CA ARG A 69 -13.69 3.47 -5.76
C ARG A 69 -14.01 2.19 -5.00
N PHE A 70 -13.44 2.02 -3.82
CA PHE A 70 -13.55 0.75 -3.07
C PHE A 70 -14.37 0.86 -1.79
N GLY A 71 -14.87 2.05 -1.46
CA GLY A 71 -15.72 2.22 -0.30
C GLY A 71 -14.96 2.09 1.02
N LEU A 72 -15.58 1.40 1.97
CA LEU A 72 -15.06 1.33 3.34
C LEU A 72 -13.90 0.35 3.54
N ASN A 73 -13.50 -0.36 2.49
CA ASN A 73 -12.41 -1.33 2.60
C ASN A 73 -11.04 -0.71 2.36
N VAL A 74 -10.88 0.57 2.73
CA VAL A 74 -9.64 1.30 2.60
C VAL A 74 -9.25 1.82 3.98
N PHE A 75 -8.05 1.49 4.42
CA PHE A 75 -7.58 1.82 5.76
C PHE A 75 -6.27 2.58 5.69
N GLU A 76 -6.08 3.56 6.58
CA GLU A 76 -4.82 4.28 6.66
C GLU A 76 -4.02 3.84 7.89
N TYR A 77 -2.70 3.88 7.77
CA TYR A 77 -1.81 3.48 8.86
C TYR A 77 -0.54 4.33 8.82
N HIS A 78 -0.38 5.16 9.83
CA HIS A 78 0.80 6.01 9.97
C HIS A 78 0.92 6.50 11.42
N SER A 79 1.98 7.24 11.72
CA SER A 79 2.30 7.65 13.09
C SER A 79 1.26 8.57 13.71
N ASN A 80 0.47 9.27 12.90
CA ASN A 80 -0.57 10.17 13.43
C ASN A 80 -1.89 9.48 13.72
N CYS A 81 -2.02 8.21 13.39
CA CYS A 81 -3.20 7.44 13.77
C CYS A 81 -3.18 7.18 15.28
N SER A 82 -4.35 7.18 15.90
CA SER A 82 -4.47 6.84 17.32
C SER A 82 -4.11 5.38 17.54
N ASN A 83 -3.84 5.04 18.80
CA ASN A 83 -3.54 3.64 19.13
C ASN A 83 -4.72 2.73 18.80
N LYS A 84 -5.94 3.20 19.05
CA LYS A 84 -7.12 2.43 18.71
C LYS A 84 -7.23 2.18 17.21
N GLU A 85 -7.01 3.23 16.42
CA GLU A 85 -7.03 3.11 14.97
C GLU A 85 -5.97 2.12 14.49
N LYS A 86 -4.77 2.20 15.04
CA LYS A 86 -3.70 1.29 14.66
C LYS A 86 -4.03 -0.16 14.99
N ILE A 87 -4.63 -0.40 16.16
CA ILE A 87 -5.04 -1.74 16.57
C ILE A 87 -6.12 -2.28 15.63
N ASP A 88 -7.10 -1.44 15.28
CA ASP A 88 -8.17 -1.85 14.39
C ASP A 88 -7.63 -2.22 13.01
N VAL A 89 -6.72 -1.41 12.48
CA VAL A 89 -6.10 -1.69 11.19
C VAL A 89 -5.25 -2.96 11.26
N TRP A 90 -4.51 -3.14 12.34
CA TRP A 90 -3.70 -4.34 12.55
C TRP A 90 -4.56 -5.60 12.50
N LYS A 91 -5.69 -5.58 13.21
CA LYS A 91 -6.61 -6.71 13.19
C LYS A 91 -7.17 -6.96 11.80
N ARG A 92 -7.51 -5.89 11.10
CA ARG A 92 -8.05 -6.00 9.74
C ARG A 92 -7.04 -6.59 8.78
N SER A 93 -5.76 -6.28 8.96
CA SER A 93 -4.71 -6.80 8.09
C SER A 93 -4.55 -8.32 8.16
N LEU A 94 -4.96 -8.91 9.27
CA LEU A 94 -4.90 -10.36 9.45
C LEU A 94 -6.07 -11.10 8.83
N GLU A 95 -7.15 -10.41 8.48
CA GLU A 95 -8.31 -11.04 7.88
C GLU A 95 -8.07 -11.39 6.42
N THR A 96 -8.56 -12.55 6.00
CA THR A 96 -8.44 -12.99 4.60
C THR A 96 -9.77 -12.99 3.87
N THR A 97 -10.89 -12.83 4.59
CA THR A 97 -12.22 -12.91 4.01
C THR A 97 -12.68 -11.61 3.39
N ASN A 98 -12.13 -10.48 3.82
CA ASN A 98 -12.48 -9.16 3.29
C ASN A 98 -11.22 -8.47 2.78
N PRO A 99 -10.88 -8.67 1.51
CA PRO A 99 -9.71 -8.01 0.95
C PRO A 99 -9.84 -6.50 1.04
N SER A 100 -8.76 -5.83 1.41
CA SER A 100 -8.77 -4.41 1.71
C SER A 100 -7.50 -3.74 1.19
N VAL A 101 -7.57 -2.41 1.06
CA VAL A 101 -6.43 -1.60 0.69
C VAL A 101 -5.90 -0.90 1.94
N PHE A 102 -4.61 -1.02 2.18
CA PHE A 102 -3.94 -0.37 3.30
C PHE A 102 -3.00 0.67 2.74
N ILE A 103 -3.19 1.91 3.15
CA ILE A 103 -2.41 3.04 2.66
C ILE A 103 -1.70 3.70 3.84
N GLY A 104 -0.41 3.89 3.72
CA GLY A 104 0.32 4.52 4.79
C GLY A 104 1.73 4.92 4.42
N THR A 105 2.46 5.36 5.44
CA THR A 105 3.87 5.63 5.33
C THR A 105 4.64 4.33 5.57
N ARG A 106 5.97 4.41 5.62
CA ARG A 106 6.80 3.20 5.72
C ARG A 106 6.45 2.30 6.90
N SER A 107 5.85 2.84 7.97
CA SER A 107 5.47 2.01 9.11
C SER A 107 4.41 0.97 8.76
N ALA A 108 3.65 1.20 7.71
CA ALA A 108 2.62 0.27 7.27
C ALA A 108 3.20 -1.03 6.70
N ILE A 109 4.49 -1.04 6.34
CA ILE A 109 5.11 -2.27 5.82
C ILE A 109 5.20 -3.36 6.87
N PHE A 110 5.09 -3.00 8.15
CA PHE A 110 5.15 -3.97 9.24
C PHE A 110 3.79 -4.58 9.58
N LEU A 111 2.71 -4.14 8.90
CA LEU A 111 1.41 -4.77 9.10
C LEU A 111 1.48 -6.25 8.74
N PRO A 112 0.88 -7.12 9.55
CA PRO A 112 0.92 -8.57 9.32
C PRO A 112 -0.10 -8.99 8.26
N LEU A 113 0.04 -8.44 7.05
CA LEU A 113 -0.89 -8.68 5.96
C LEU A 113 -0.84 -10.13 5.52
N SER A 114 -1.92 -10.85 5.73
CA SER A 114 -2.08 -12.17 5.15
C SER A 114 -2.70 -12.01 3.78
N ASN A 115 -2.32 -12.87 2.87
CA ASN A 115 -2.83 -12.87 1.51
C ASN A 115 -2.62 -11.54 0.77
N LEU A 116 -1.42 -11.00 0.89
CA LEU A 116 -1.05 -9.75 0.23
C LEU A 116 -0.75 -10.02 -1.25
N GLY A 117 -1.37 -9.25 -2.14
CA GLY A 117 -1.20 -9.42 -3.58
C GLY A 117 -0.50 -8.26 -4.28
N LEU A 118 -0.46 -7.09 -3.67
CA LEU A 118 0.10 -5.91 -4.31
C LEU A 118 0.79 -5.02 -3.30
N ILE A 119 1.99 -4.57 -3.64
CA ILE A 119 2.70 -3.54 -2.89
C ILE A 119 3.04 -2.42 -3.86
N VAL A 120 2.62 -1.21 -3.55
CA VAL A 120 2.92 -0.03 -4.34
C VAL A 120 3.80 0.91 -3.52
N LEU A 121 4.86 1.41 -4.14
CA LEU A 121 5.67 2.48 -3.58
C LEU A 121 5.40 3.75 -4.37
N ASP A 122 4.68 4.67 -3.77
CA ASP A 122 4.34 5.94 -4.40
C ASP A 122 5.40 6.98 -4.07
N GLU A 123 6.26 7.27 -5.03
CA GLU A 123 7.34 8.26 -4.87
C GLU A 123 7.10 9.45 -5.77
N GLU A 124 5.95 10.04 -5.61
CA GLU A 124 5.41 11.03 -6.50
C GLU A 124 6.28 12.27 -6.69
N HIS A 125 6.88 12.74 -5.63
CA HIS A 125 7.56 14.03 -5.64
C HIS A 125 9.05 13.94 -5.95
N ASP A 126 9.63 12.76 -5.98
CA ASP A 126 11.07 12.60 -6.14
C ASP A 126 11.37 11.67 -7.31
N SER A 127 11.43 12.27 -8.50
CA SER A 127 11.75 11.52 -9.69
C SER A 127 13.19 10.98 -9.68
N LEU A 128 14.07 11.57 -8.88
CA LEU A 128 15.46 11.12 -8.80
C LEU A 128 15.57 9.78 -8.09
N SER A 129 14.68 9.48 -7.16
CA SER A 129 14.73 8.19 -6.48
C SER A 129 14.46 7.03 -7.42
N LEU A 130 13.83 7.27 -8.55
CA LEU A 130 13.61 6.24 -9.56
C LEU A 130 14.90 5.81 -10.25
N ILE A 131 15.87 6.69 -10.30
CA ILE A 131 17.16 6.42 -10.95
C ILE A 131 17.93 5.36 -10.18
N HIS A 132 17.68 5.26 -8.90
CA HIS A 132 18.40 4.37 -8.00
C HIS A 132 17.75 3.01 -7.85
N ILE A 133 16.65 2.81 -8.51
CA ILE A 133 15.96 1.54 -8.52
C ILE A 133 16.57 0.61 -9.56
#